data_37d2333021531b34767e6f91a23fe30c
#
_entry.id   37d2333021531b34767e6f91a23fe30c
#
_cell.length_a   1.000
_cell.length_b   1.000
_cell.length_c   1.000
_cell.angle_alpha   90.00
_cell.angle_beta   90.00
_cell.angle_gamma   90.00
#
_symmetry.space_group_name_H-M   'P 1'
#
loop_
_entity.id
_entity.type
_entity.pdbx_description
1 polymer ?
#
loop_
_entity_poly.entity_id
_entity_poly.type
_entity_poly.pdbx_seq_one_letter_code
_entity_poly.pdbx_strand_id
1 'polypeptide(L)'
;MNDIGGKKDNTINPETLHLLRNSTILTDSDWEKFKTLFNLSYNNFLDEIANKIPGLTQAEMRYIALKKLRISTRDMAKITGVGENAIRSVKSRLLKKLPDYDKLF
;
A
#
# COMPACT_ATOMS: atom_id res chain seq x y z
N MET A 1 -26.10 0.34 -15.68
CA MET A 1 -25.81 0.46 -15.06
C MET A 1 -25.33 0.38 -14.15
N ASN A 2 -25.22 0.44 -14.27
CA ASN A 2 -24.80 0.47 -13.39
C ASN A 2 -24.21 0.43 -12.48
N ASP A 3 -24.18 0.54 -12.59
CA ASP A 3 -23.67 0.62 -11.66
C ASP A 3 -23.07 0.56 -10.92
N ILE A 4 -23.14 0.63 -11.32
CA ILE A 4 -22.60 0.66 -10.62
C ILE A 4 -22.12 0.67 -9.70
N GLY A 5 -22.12 0.78 -9.79
CA GLY A 5 -21.75 0.96 -8.94
C GLY A 5 -21.22 0.64 -8.08
N GLY A 6 -21.41 0.50 -8.18
CA GLY A 6 -21.05 0.32 -7.28
C GLY A 6 -20.31 -0.26 -6.81
N LYS A 7 -20.37 -0.43 -7.22
CA LYS A 7 -19.67 -0.92 -6.61
C LYS A 7 -18.56 -0.71 -6.19
N LYS A 8 -18.41 -0.31 -6.38
CA LYS A 8 -17.48 -0.09 -5.85
C LYS A 8 -16.61 -0.37 -5.21
N ASP A 9 -16.80 -0.33 -5.37
CA ASP A 9 -16.18 -0.21 -4.21
C ASP A 9 -14.91 -0.86 -4.09
N ASN A 10 -14.72 -1.95 -4.08
CA ASN A 10 -13.49 -2.64 -3.80
C ASN A 10 -12.80 -3.13 -5.05
N THR A 11 -13.42 -2.94 -6.17
CA THR A 11 -12.91 -3.43 -7.43
C THR A 11 -12.15 -2.32 -8.13
N ILE A 12 -10.90 -2.56 -8.46
CA ILE A 12 -10.14 -1.61 -9.25
C ILE A 12 -9.91 -2.19 -10.63
N ASN A 13 -9.62 -1.31 -11.57
CA ASN A 13 -9.35 -1.68 -12.94
C ASN A 13 -8.15 -2.62 -13.00
N PRO A 14 -8.24 -3.77 -13.69
CA PRO A 14 -7.12 -4.71 -13.77
C PRO A 14 -5.84 -4.11 -14.33
N GLU A 15 -5.94 -3.17 -15.27
CA GLU A 15 -4.77 -2.51 -15.81
C GLU A 15 -4.09 -1.65 -14.77
N THR A 16 -4.87 -0.93 -13.96
CA THR A 16 -4.33 -0.11 -12.87
C THR A 16 -3.68 -1.00 -11.82
N LEU A 17 -4.31 -2.10 -11.48
CA LEU A 17 -3.75 -3.05 -10.53
C LEU A 17 -2.41 -3.59 -11.03
N HIS A 18 -2.34 -3.92 -12.31
CA HIS A 18 -1.10 -4.39 -12.93
C HIS A 18 0.00 -3.33 -12.85
N LEU A 19 -0.34 -2.07 -13.15
CA LEU A 19 0.62 -0.97 -13.05
C LEU A 19 1.15 -0.81 -11.64
N LEU A 20 0.25 -0.87 -10.65
CA LEU A 20 0.66 -0.74 -9.25
C LEU A 20 1.56 -1.88 -8.82
N ARG A 21 1.22 -3.11 -9.19
CA ARG A 21 2.00 -4.29 -8.80
C ARG A 21 3.37 -4.35 -9.47
N ASN A 22 3.53 -3.68 -10.60
CA ASN A 22 4.78 -3.68 -11.33
C ASN A 22 5.54 -2.36 -11.20
N SER A 23 5.13 -1.51 -10.27
CA SER A 23 5.81 -0.26 -9.98
C SER A 23 7.13 -0.52 -9.26
N THR A 24 8.05 0.44 -9.36
CA THR A 24 9.23 0.47 -8.50
C THR A 24 9.10 1.71 -7.62
N ILE A 25 9.51 1.57 -6.37
CA ILE A 25 9.45 2.66 -5.39
C ILE A 25 10.84 2.81 -4.79
N LEU A 26 11.72 3.46 -5.55
CA LEU A 26 13.13 3.61 -5.16
C LEU A 26 13.43 5.02 -4.65
N THR A 27 12.64 6.00 -5.05
CA THR A 27 12.84 7.40 -4.68
C THR A 27 11.55 7.96 -4.09
N ASP A 28 11.66 9.12 -3.44
CA ASP A 28 10.48 9.82 -2.93
C ASP A 28 9.53 10.19 -4.08
N SER A 29 10.07 10.55 -5.23
CA SER A 29 9.26 10.85 -6.41
C SER A 29 8.47 9.63 -6.87
N ASP A 30 9.11 8.46 -6.88
CA ASP A 30 8.42 7.20 -7.21
C ASP A 30 7.27 6.95 -6.24
N TRP A 31 7.52 7.16 -4.96
CA TRP A 31 6.52 6.95 -3.92
C TRP A 31 5.33 7.89 -4.10
N GLU A 32 5.58 9.17 -4.40
CA GLU A 32 4.50 10.12 -4.59
C GLU A 32 3.62 9.74 -5.78
N LYS A 33 4.22 9.31 -6.87
CA LYS A 33 3.46 8.85 -8.04
C LYS A 33 2.63 7.61 -7.73
N PHE A 34 3.26 6.64 -7.05
CA PHE A 34 2.58 5.42 -6.65
C PHE A 34 1.41 5.74 -5.72
N LYS A 35 1.66 6.58 -4.73
CA LYS A 35 0.65 6.95 -3.73
C LYS A 35 -0.56 7.63 -4.38
N THR A 36 -0.32 8.52 -5.33
CA THR A 36 -1.39 9.21 -6.04
C THR A 36 -2.27 8.20 -6.77
N LEU A 37 -1.67 7.30 -7.54
CA LEU A 37 -2.42 6.30 -8.27
C LEU A 37 -3.14 5.34 -7.33
N PHE A 38 -2.48 4.95 -6.25
CA PHE A 38 -3.05 4.05 -5.26
C PHE A 38 -4.29 4.68 -4.60
N ASN A 39 -4.18 5.94 -4.17
CA ASN A 39 -5.30 6.62 -3.52
C ASN A 39 -6.48 6.81 -4.46
N LEU A 40 -6.23 7.06 -5.73
CA LEU A 40 -7.30 7.16 -6.72
C LEU A 40 -8.00 5.80 -6.88
N SER A 41 -7.25 4.72 -6.80
CA SER A 41 -7.79 3.37 -7.00
C SER A 41 -8.50 2.83 -5.76
N TYR A 42 -8.06 3.22 -4.58
CA TYR A 42 -8.56 2.70 -3.32
C TYR A 42 -9.22 3.78 -2.45
N ASN A 43 -9.74 4.81 -3.10
CA ASN A 43 -10.59 5.80 -2.45
C ASN A 43 -9.91 6.48 -1.25
N ASN A 44 -8.69 6.98 -1.48
CA ASN A 44 -7.89 7.70 -0.48
C ASN A 44 -7.54 6.86 0.75
N PHE A 45 -7.41 5.55 0.57
CA PHE A 45 -7.12 4.62 1.65
C PHE A 45 -5.89 5.02 2.48
N LEU A 46 -4.79 5.41 1.80
CA LEU A 46 -3.56 5.78 2.52
C LEU A 46 -3.71 7.07 3.31
N ASP A 47 -4.45 8.04 2.76
CA ASP A 47 -4.69 9.29 3.47
C ASP A 47 -5.53 9.06 4.71
N GLU A 48 -6.53 8.17 4.62
CA GLU A 48 -7.34 7.82 5.77
C GLU A 48 -6.51 7.14 6.85
N ILE A 49 -5.64 6.22 6.46
CA ILE A 49 -4.77 5.52 7.40
C ILE A 49 -3.85 6.53 8.10
N ALA A 50 -3.26 7.46 7.36
CA ALA A 50 -2.37 8.46 7.92
C ALA A 50 -3.09 9.34 8.94
N ASN A 51 -4.35 9.65 8.69
CA ASN A 51 -5.15 10.46 9.61
C ASN A 51 -5.57 9.69 10.87
N LYS A 52 -5.90 8.40 10.72
CA LYS A 52 -6.35 7.58 11.83
C LYS A 52 -5.21 7.15 12.74
N ILE A 53 -4.03 6.97 12.16
CA ILE A 53 -2.88 6.43 12.90
C ILE A 53 -1.70 7.37 12.69
N PRO A 54 -1.64 8.46 13.47
CA PRO A 54 -0.53 9.40 13.35
C PRO A 54 0.77 8.72 13.80
N GLY A 55 1.86 9.11 13.20
CA GLY A 55 3.18 8.60 13.56
C GLY A 55 3.64 7.41 12.73
N LEU A 56 2.89 7.03 11.71
CA LEU A 56 3.38 6.00 10.78
C LEU A 56 4.49 6.58 9.91
N THR A 57 5.57 5.82 9.75
CA THR A 57 6.68 6.23 8.88
C THR A 57 6.32 5.97 7.42
N GLN A 58 7.09 6.57 6.52
CA GLN A 58 6.92 6.29 5.09
C GLN A 58 7.11 4.82 4.78
N ALA A 59 8.10 4.18 5.41
CA ALA A 59 8.33 2.76 5.18
C ALA A 59 7.13 1.93 5.60
N GLU A 60 6.49 2.29 6.72
CA GLU A 60 5.29 1.61 7.18
C GLU A 60 4.12 1.85 6.24
N MET A 61 3.96 3.08 5.75
CA MET A 61 2.91 3.39 4.77
C MET A 61 3.09 2.61 3.47
N ARG A 62 4.34 2.53 3.00
CA ARG A 62 4.65 1.74 1.80
C ARG A 62 4.31 0.27 2.01
N TYR A 63 4.66 -0.26 3.18
CA TYR A 63 4.35 -1.65 3.52
C TYR A 63 2.82 -1.88 3.48
N ILE A 64 2.06 -0.99 4.09
CA ILE A 64 0.60 -1.09 4.12
C ILE A 64 0.03 -1.10 2.70
N ALA A 65 0.49 -0.18 1.85
CA ALA A 65 0.02 -0.10 0.48
C ALA A 65 0.31 -1.38 -0.30
N LEU A 66 1.53 -1.89 -0.19
CA LEU A 66 1.93 -3.11 -0.91
C LEU A 66 1.21 -4.34 -0.37
N LYS A 67 0.97 -4.38 0.94
CA LYS A 67 0.20 -5.46 1.55
C LYS A 67 -1.25 -5.43 1.09
N LYS A 68 -1.82 -4.25 0.93
CA LYS A 68 -3.17 -4.10 0.40
C LYS A 68 -3.29 -4.71 -0.99
N LEU A 69 -2.24 -4.60 -1.79
CA LEU A 69 -2.17 -5.19 -3.12
C LEU A 69 -1.85 -6.69 -3.09
N ARG A 70 -1.67 -7.26 -1.90
CA ARG A 70 -1.33 -8.67 -1.69
C ARG A 70 0.01 -9.06 -2.30
N ILE A 71 0.96 -8.14 -2.22
CA ILE A 71 2.32 -8.37 -2.70
C ILE A 71 3.10 -9.07 -1.60
N SER A 72 3.86 -10.10 -1.97
CA SER A 72 4.67 -10.87 -1.01
C SER A 72 5.85 -10.04 -0.48
N THR A 73 6.39 -10.45 0.66
CA THR A 73 7.58 -9.84 1.23
C THR A 73 8.72 -9.79 0.23
N ARG A 74 8.92 -10.89 -0.49
CA ARG A 74 9.96 -10.99 -1.51
C ARG A 74 9.78 -9.95 -2.61
N ASP A 75 8.56 -9.81 -3.09
CA ASP A 75 8.28 -8.85 -4.16
C ASP A 75 8.28 -7.42 -3.65
N MET A 76 7.88 -7.19 -2.40
CA MET A 76 8.02 -5.87 -1.77
C MET A 76 9.49 -5.43 -1.77
N ALA A 77 10.39 -6.35 -1.44
CA ALA A 77 11.82 -6.07 -1.43
C ALA A 77 12.30 -5.65 -2.81
N LYS A 78 11.84 -6.34 -3.85
CA LYS A 78 12.20 -6.00 -5.23
C LYS A 78 11.66 -4.62 -5.63
N ILE A 79 10.42 -4.34 -5.29
CA ILE A 79 9.76 -3.08 -5.65
C ILE A 79 10.46 -1.89 -4.98
N THR A 80 10.82 -2.05 -3.70
CA THR A 80 11.36 -0.94 -2.91
C THR A 80 12.89 -0.90 -2.92
N GLY A 81 13.55 -1.92 -3.46
CA GLY A 81 15.00 -1.95 -3.54
C GLY A 81 15.71 -2.22 -2.22
N VAL A 82 14.98 -2.75 -1.21
CA VAL A 82 15.57 -3.10 0.08
C VAL A 82 15.51 -4.61 0.28
N GLY A 83 16.22 -5.12 1.29
CA GLY A 83 16.23 -6.55 1.56
C GLY A 83 14.96 -7.02 2.24
N GLU A 84 14.70 -8.33 2.15
CA GLU A 84 13.52 -8.91 2.80
C GLU A 84 13.54 -8.71 4.31
N ASN A 85 14.74 -8.75 4.92
CA ASN A 85 14.85 -8.53 6.38
C ASN A 85 14.41 -7.12 6.77
N ALA A 86 14.69 -6.13 5.90
CA ALA A 86 14.23 -4.77 6.15
C ALA A 86 12.70 -4.70 6.09
N ILE A 87 12.10 -5.41 5.15
CA ILE A 87 10.63 -5.48 5.07
C ILE A 87 10.05 -6.11 6.33
N ARG A 88 10.65 -7.20 6.81
CA ARG A 88 10.19 -7.87 8.03
C ARG A 88 10.31 -6.96 9.25
N SER A 89 11.37 -6.16 9.30
CA SER A 89 11.55 -5.18 10.39
C SER A 89 10.46 -4.12 10.37
N VAL A 90 10.10 -3.65 9.18
CA VAL A 90 9.00 -2.69 9.04
C VAL A 90 7.70 -3.30 9.56
N LYS A 91 7.43 -4.54 9.18
CA LYS A 91 6.24 -5.26 9.65
C LYS A 91 6.23 -5.35 11.18
N SER A 92 7.37 -5.70 11.79
CA SER A 92 7.47 -5.81 13.24
C SER A 92 7.15 -4.50 13.93
N ARG A 93 7.69 -3.39 13.41
CA ARG A 93 7.43 -2.07 13.99
C ARG A 93 5.96 -1.69 13.82
N LEU A 94 5.38 -2.01 12.67
CA LEU A 94 3.98 -1.72 12.41
C LEU A 94 3.08 -2.48 13.36
N LEU A 95 3.39 -3.75 13.63
CA LEU A 95 2.62 -4.57 14.56
C LEU A 95 2.61 -3.98 15.97
N LYS A 96 3.72 -3.35 16.39
CA LYS A 96 3.77 -2.70 17.70
C LYS A 96 2.88 -1.48 17.76
N LYS A 97 2.79 -0.73 16.67
CA LYS A 97 1.95 0.47 16.61
C LYS A 97 0.49 0.12 16.41
N LEU A 98 0.23 -0.97 15.69
CA LEU A 98 -1.11 -1.33 15.27
C LEU A 98 -1.23 -2.86 15.29
N PRO A 99 -1.49 -3.45 16.48
CA PRO A 99 -1.58 -4.91 16.59
C PRO A 99 -2.63 -5.54 15.67
N ASP A 100 -3.67 -4.79 15.35
CA ASP A 100 -4.77 -5.27 14.51
C ASP A 100 -4.64 -4.83 13.06
N TYR A 101 -3.40 -4.62 12.60
CA TYR A 101 -3.20 -4.08 11.25
C TYR A 101 -3.83 -4.95 10.15
N ASP A 102 -3.99 -6.25 10.40
CA ASP A 102 -4.64 -7.14 9.43
C ASP A 102 -6.07 -6.70 9.12
N LYS A 103 -6.70 -5.98 10.03
CA LYS A 103 -8.07 -5.50 9.81
C LYS A 103 -8.13 -4.37 8.78
N LEU A 104 -6.99 -3.83 8.38
CA LEU A 104 -6.92 -2.82 7.33
C LEU A 104 -7.16 -3.42 5.94
N PHE A 105 -7.04 -4.73 5.82
CA PHE A 105 -7.05 -5.40 4.51
C PHE A 105 -8.27 -6.33 4.30
#